data_7c4421d50531cf4e40ffd23c8c00d95b
#
_entry.id   7c4421d50531cf4e40ffd23c8c00d95b
#
_cell.length_a   1.000
_cell.length_b   1.000
_cell.length_c   1.000
_cell.angle_alpha   90.00
_cell.angle_beta   90.00
_cell.angle_gamma   90.00
#
_symmetry.space_group_name_H-M   'P 1'
#
loop_
_entity.id
_entity.type
_entity.pdbx_description
1 polymer ?
#
loop_
_entity_poly.entity_id
_entity_poly.type
_entity_poly.pdbx_seq_one_letter_code
_entity_poly.pdbx_strand_id
1 'polypeptide(L)'
;MKLYPFSALLARMKYITRWSLMHSTRPESLSEHTCDTALLAHTLCLIARRYTGTPCRPKTVAVAALYHDAPEIITGDMPTPVKYSSPGLRDAYKALEAESVDSMTRLLPPELAEEVNPFITGSLLTAEEKRLLKAADRLSALVKCMEAVSYTHLTLPTKCSV
;
A
#
# COMPACT_ATOMS: atom_id res chain seq x y z
N MET A 1 32.08 -2.60 10.61
CA MET A 1 31.19 -2.84 9.45
C MET A 1 29.90 -2.06 9.68
N LYS A 2 29.52 -1.18 8.76
CA LYS A 2 28.24 -0.43 8.87
C LYS A 2 27.11 -1.39 8.52
N LEU A 3 26.09 -1.49 9.39
CA LEU A 3 24.90 -2.30 9.15
C LEU A 3 23.82 -1.45 8.48
N TYR A 4 23.13 -2.04 7.52
CA TYR A 4 22.01 -1.43 6.81
C TYR A 4 20.73 -2.26 7.00
N PRO A 5 19.95 -1.98 8.04
CA PRO A 5 18.82 -2.83 8.46
C PRO A 5 17.52 -2.61 7.68
N PHE A 6 17.55 -2.02 6.50
CA PHE A 6 16.36 -1.73 5.70
C PHE A 6 15.47 -2.95 5.46
N SER A 7 16.07 -4.07 5.01
CA SER A 7 15.30 -5.30 4.75
C SER A 7 14.72 -5.91 6.03
N ALA A 8 15.41 -5.75 7.17
CA ALA A 8 14.88 -6.18 8.45
C ALA A 8 13.70 -5.31 8.90
N LEU A 9 13.73 -4.02 8.57
CA LEU A 9 12.59 -3.12 8.81
C LEU A 9 11.41 -3.52 7.91
N LEU A 10 11.62 -3.70 6.60
CA LEU A 10 10.56 -4.15 5.67
C LEU A 10 9.91 -5.47 6.13
N ALA A 11 10.69 -6.42 6.64
CA ALA A 11 10.16 -7.67 7.14
C ALA A 11 9.14 -7.51 8.29
N ARG A 12 9.05 -6.33 8.92
CA ARG A 12 8.04 -6.03 9.94
C ARG A 12 6.64 -5.80 9.38
N MET A 13 6.48 -5.56 8.07
CA MET A 13 5.17 -5.43 7.43
C MET A 13 4.23 -6.61 7.78
N LYS A 14 4.78 -7.80 7.96
CA LYS A 14 4.01 -8.99 8.38
C LYS A 14 3.39 -8.89 9.78
N TYR A 15 3.84 -7.95 10.61
CA TYR A 15 3.32 -7.74 11.97
C TYR A 15 2.34 -6.56 12.05
N ILE A 16 2.18 -5.78 10.98
CA ILE A 16 1.22 -4.69 10.93
C ILE A 16 -0.10 -5.27 10.44
N THR A 17 -1.10 -5.27 11.33
CA THR A 17 -2.44 -5.76 11.01
C THR A 17 -3.28 -4.62 10.46
N ARG A 18 -3.93 -4.85 9.34
CA ARG A 18 -4.87 -3.93 8.71
C ARG A 18 -6.28 -4.12 9.28
N TRP A 19 -7.16 -3.16 9.02
CA TRP A 19 -8.57 -3.22 9.44
C TRP A 19 -8.78 -3.19 10.96
N SER A 20 -7.93 -2.49 11.70
CA SER A 20 -7.91 -2.47 13.16
C SER A 20 -9.23 -2.03 13.83
N LEU A 21 -10.12 -1.28 13.14
CA LEU A 21 -11.43 -0.87 13.61
C LEU A 21 -12.59 -1.74 13.10
N MET A 22 -12.28 -2.79 12.33
CA MET A 22 -13.30 -3.63 11.70
C MET A 22 -13.20 -5.06 12.24
N HIS A 23 -14.36 -5.69 12.42
CA HIS A 23 -14.38 -7.13 12.69
C HIS A 23 -13.92 -7.86 11.43
N SER A 24 -12.86 -8.63 11.52
CA SER A 24 -12.36 -9.46 10.44
C SER A 24 -12.27 -10.91 10.89
N THR A 25 -12.87 -11.82 10.12
CA THR A 25 -12.80 -13.27 10.36
C THR A 25 -11.41 -13.84 10.10
N ARG A 26 -10.63 -13.16 9.25
CA ARG A 26 -9.24 -13.48 8.94
C ARG A 26 -8.40 -12.21 9.01
N PRO A 27 -7.45 -12.10 9.93
CA PRO A 27 -6.50 -11.00 9.95
C PRO A 27 -5.76 -10.89 8.60
N GLU A 28 -5.46 -9.67 8.19
CA GLU A 28 -4.65 -9.37 7.02
C GLU A 28 -3.45 -8.55 7.48
N SER A 29 -2.26 -8.99 7.12
CA SER A 29 -1.05 -8.22 7.36
C SER A 29 -0.79 -7.24 6.21
N LEU A 30 -0.02 -6.19 6.50
CA LEU A 30 0.43 -5.25 5.48
C LEU A 30 1.22 -5.95 4.35
N SER A 31 1.99 -7.00 4.68
CA SER A 31 2.72 -7.81 3.69
C SER A 31 1.79 -8.55 2.73
N GLU A 32 0.70 -9.15 3.23
CA GLU A 32 -0.29 -9.82 2.39
C GLU A 32 -0.94 -8.82 1.44
N HIS A 33 -1.43 -7.70 1.98
CA HIS A 33 -2.04 -6.63 1.19
C HIS A 33 -1.13 -6.12 0.07
N THR A 34 0.13 -5.79 0.37
CA THR A 34 1.04 -5.26 -0.65
C THR A 34 1.37 -6.29 -1.72
N CYS A 35 1.43 -7.58 -1.36
CA CYS A 35 1.62 -8.66 -2.32
C CYS A 35 0.41 -8.77 -3.26
N ASP A 36 -0.80 -8.82 -2.72
CA ASP A 36 -2.03 -8.90 -3.51
C ASP A 36 -2.21 -7.66 -4.39
N THR A 37 -1.95 -6.47 -3.84
CA THR A 37 -1.96 -5.22 -4.60
C THR A 37 -0.96 -5.25 -5.75
N ALA A 38 0.24 -5.80 -5.56
CA ALA A 38 1.24 -5.89 -6.62
C ALA A 38 0.82 -6.82 -7.76
N LEU A 39 0.22 -7.97 -7.46
CA LEU A 39 -0.33 -8.90 -8.45
C LEU A 39 -1.48 -8.26 -9.24
N LEU A 40 -2.38 -7.59 -8.55
CA LEU A 40 -3.51 -6.86 -9.16
C LEU A 40 -3.00 -5.70 -10.03
N ALA A 41 -2.05 -4.91 -9.55
CA ALA A 41 -1.48 -3.78 -10.29
C ALA A 41 -0.79 -4.25 -11.57
N HIS A 42 -0.01 -5.34 -11.50
CA HIS A 42 0.60 -5.95 -12.67
C HIS A 42 -0.45 -6.34 -13.71
N THR A 43 -1.49 -7.07 -13.28
CA THR A 43 -2.56 -7.55 -14.14
C THR A 43 -3.37 -6.40 -14.75
N LEU A 44 -3.74 -5.40 -13.96
CA LEU A 44 -4.46 -4.21 -14.44
C LEU A 44 -3.64 -3.44 -15.50
N CYS A 45 -2.31 -3.32 -15.30
CA CYS A 45 -1.44 -2.71 -16.31
C CYS A 45 -1.41 -3.51 -17.61
N LEU A 46 -1.38 -4.84 -17.56
CA LEU A 46 -1.44 -5.68 -18.76
C LEU A 46 -2.78 -5.51 -19.50
N ILE A 47 -3.89 -5.49 -18.76
CA ILE A 47 -5.23 -5.25 -19.30
C ILE A 47 -5.30 -3.87 -19.95
N ALA A 48 -4.87 -2.81 -19.23
CA ALA A 48 -4.88 -1.45 -19.73
C ALA A 48 -4.07 -1.31 -21.03
N ARG A 49 -2.87 -1.87 -21.09
CA ARG A 49 -2.05 -1.88 -22.31
C ARG A 49 -2.73 -2.61 -23.46
N ARG A 50 -3.34 -3.77 -23.18
CA ARG A 50 -3.89 -4.65 -24.23
C ARG A 50 -5.20 -4.14 -24.80
N TYR A 51 -6.10 -3.60 -23.95
CA TYR A 51 -7.48 -3.31 -24.33
C TYR A 51 -7.78 -1.83 -24.45
N THR A 52 -7.04 -0.95 -23.77
CA THR A 52 -7.23 0.51 -23.86
C THR A 52 -6.06 1.25 -24.49
N GLY A 53 -4.95 0.56 -24.79
CA GLY A 53 -3.76 1.19 -25.34
C GLY A 53 -3.02 2.09 -24.35
N THR A 54 -3.37 2.08 -23.07
CA THR A 54 -2.77 2.94 -22.05
C THR A 54 -1.28 2.62 -21.87
N PRO A 55 -0.37 3.58 -22.08
CA PRO A 55 1.05 3.34 -21.86
C PRO A 55 1.34 3.21 -20.36
N CYS A 56 1.86 2.07 -19.95
CA CYS A 56 2.30 1.82 -18.57
C CYS A 56 3.38 0.74 -18.51
N ARG A 57 4.12 0.71 -17.41
CA ARG A 57 5.21 -0.22 -17.14
C ARG A 57 4.78 -1.24 -16.07
N PRO A 58 4.19 -2.40 -16.44
CA PRO A 58 3.58 -3.34 -15.49
C PRO A 58 4.54 -3.77 -14.37
N LYS A 59 5.79 -4.11 -14.70
CA LYS A 59 6.81 -4.52 -13.73
C LYS A 59 7.14 -3.40 -12.74
N THR A 60 7.29 -2.17 -13.23
CA THR A 60 7.59 -0.99 -12.40
C THR A 60 6.45 -0.69 -11.44
N VAL A 61 5.20 -0.74 -11.92
CA VAL A 61 4.01 -0.49 -11.09
C VAL A 61 3.85 -1.59 -10.03
N ALA A 62 4.09 -2.86 -10.39
CA ALA A 62 4.04 -3.97 -9.44
C ALA A 62 5.10 -3.83 -8.33
N VAL A 63 6.34 -3.45 -8.67
CA VAL A 63 7.37 -3.21 -7.66
C VAL A 63 7.01 -2.01 -6.78
N ALA A 64 6.50 -0.91 -7.36
CA ALA A 64 6.02 0.23 -6.56
C ALA A 64 4.87 -0.16 -5.61
N ALA A 65 3.99 -1.07 -6.05
CA ALA A 65 2.92 -1.60 -5.21
C ALA A 65 3.43 -2.38 -3.99
N LEU A 66 4.58 -3.06 -4.08
CA LEU A 66 5.19 -3.72 -2.92
C LEU A 66 5.69 -2.73 -1.85
N TYR A 67 5.97 -1.48 -2.24
CA TYR A 67 6.49 -0.45 -1.35
C TYR A 67 5.47 0.61 -0.93
N HIS A 68 4.28 0.66 -1.55
CA HIS A 68 3.36 1.81 -1.45
C HIS A 68 2.91 2.13 -0.01
N ASP A 69 2.77 1.11 0.82
CA ASP A 69 2.40 1.23 2.23
C ASP A 69 3.59 0.95 3.19
N ALA A 70 4.83 0.84 2.67
CA ALA A 70 6.00 0.59 3.51
C ALA A 70 6.17 1.62 4.65
N PRO A 71 5.86 2.92 4.50
CA PRO A 71 5.90 3.89 5.60
C PRO A 71 5.02 3.52 6.79
N GLU A 72 3.96 2.73 6.58
CA GLU A 72 3.05 2.28 7.63
C GLU A 72 3.70 1.31 8.63
N ILE A 73 4.90 0.81 8.35
CA ILE A 73 5.72 0.09 9.35
C ILE A 73 6.04 0.98 10.56
N ILE A 74 6.12 2.30 10.34
CA ILE A 74 6.44 3.31 11.37
C ILE A 74 5.16 3.96 11.88
N THR A 75 4.24 4.32 10.98
CA THR A 75 3.01 5.06 11.35
C THR A 75 1.89 4.15 11.83
N GLY A 76 1.94 2.85 11.51
CA GLY A 76 0.79 1.94 11.59
C GLY A 76 -0.21 2.16 10.44
N ASP A 77 -1.03 1.14 10.18
CA ASP A 77 -2.18 1.27 9.25
C ASP A 77 -3.28 2.10 9.92
N MET A 78 -3.37 3.39 9.57
CA MET A 78 -4.39 4.27 10.12
C MET A 78 -5.70 4.12 9.34
N PRO A 79 -6.80 3.75 10.02
CA PRO A 79 -8.09 3.61 9.37
C PRO A 79 -8.50 4.90 8.63
N THR A 80 -8.94 4.74 7.38
CA THR A 80 -9.35 5.84 6.49
C THR A 80 -10.29 6.86 7.14
N PRO A 81 -11.35 6.45 7.92
CA PRO A 81 -12.22 7.42 8.59
C PRO A 81 -11.48 8.30 9.60
N VAL A 82 -10.45 7.77 10.25
CA VAL A 82 -9.62 8.53 11.20
C VAL A 82 -8.70 9.47 10.46
N LYS A 83 -7.99 8.95 9.45
CA LYS A 83 -7.01 9.70 8.62
C LYS A 83 -7.64 10.96 7.99
N TYR A 84 -8.90 10.89 7.61
CA TYR A 84 -9.61 12.00 6.95
C TYR A 84 -10.65 12.70 7.83
N SER A 85 -10.64 12.49 9.16
CA SER A 85 -11.60 13.12 10.09
C SER A 85 -11.46 14.63 10.15
N SER A 86 -10.28 15.18 9.91
CA SER A 86 -10.06 16.62 9.84
C SER A 86 -8.90 16.95 8.87
N PRO A 87 -8.91 18.17 8.27
CA PRO A 87 -7.78 18.62 7.43
C PRO A 87 -6.45 18.62 8.19
N GLY A 88 -6.43 19.09 9.43
CA GLY A 88 -5.23 19.15 10.25
C GLY A 88 -4.61 17.77 10.52
N LEU A 89 -5.44 16.78 10.83
CA LEU A 89 -4.96 15.39 11.03
C LEU A 89 -4.42 14.80 9.74
N ARG A 90 -5.13 15.00 8.63
CA ARG A 90 -4.67 14.54 7.31
C ARG A 90 -3.29 15.11 6.96
N ASP A 91 -3.09 16.41 7.18
CA ASP A 91 -1.84 17.08 6.82
C ASP A 91 -0.70 16.69 7.76
N ALA A 92 -0.96 16.54 9.06
CA ALA A 92 -0.01 16.01 10.03
C ALA A 92 0.39 14.56 9.70
N TYR A 93 -0.57 13.72 9.30
CA TYR A 93 -0.28 12.34 8.92
C TYR A 93 0.57 12.25 7.65
N LYS A 94 0.31 13.11 6.65
CA LYS A 94 1.17 13.18 5.45
C LYS A 94 2.61 13.60 5.78
N ALA A 95 2.79 14.54 6.71
CA ALA A 95 4.12 14.93 7.17
C ALA A 95 4.83 13.75 7.83
N LEU A 96 4.13 13.01 8.70
CA LEU A 96 4.67 11.81 9.34
C LEU A 96 5.01 10.70 8.34
N GLU A 97 4.18 10.48 7.31
CA GLU A 97 4.49 9.56 6.22
C GLU A 97 5.79 9.96 5.50
N ALA A 98 5.98 11.24 5.20
CA ALA A 98 7.20 11.75 4.55
C ALA A 98 8.45 11.55 5.44
N GLU A 99 8.36 11.87 6.74
CA GLU A 99 9.45 11.62 7.70
C GLU A 99 9.76 10.12 7.83
N SER A 100 8.74 9.27 7.74
CA SER A 100 8.90 7.82 7.77
C SER A 100 9.66 7.31 6.55
N VAL A 101 9.35 7.83 5.35
CA VAL A 101 10.11 7.52 4.11
C VAL A 101 11.58 7.90 4.27
N ASP A 102 11.87 9.11 4.74
CA ASP A 102 13.24 9.58 4.97
C ASP A 102 13.99 8.68 5.97
N SER A 103 13.32 8.31 7.05
CA SER A 103 13.89 7.45 8.09
C SER A 103 14.21 6.07 7.55
N MET A 104 13.34 5.49 6.73
CA MET A 104 13.55 4.20 6.08
C MET A 104 14.68 4.26 5.06
N THR A 105 14.70 5.30 4.23
CA THR A 105 15.70 5.46 3.16
C THR A 105 17.11 5.57 3.73
N ARG A 106 17.29 6.24 4.89
CA ARG A 106 18.59 6.33 5.61
C ARG A 106 19.13 4.99 6.10
N LEU A 107 18.31 3.93 6.11
CA LEU A 107 18.73 2.58 6.46
C LEU A 107 19.37 1.81 5.29
N LEU A 108 19.43 2.43 4.11
CA LEU A 108 20.11 1.90 2.93
C LEU A 108 21.49 2.55 2.74
N PRO A 109 22.42 1.89 2.03
CA PRO A 109 23.55 2.58 1.43
C PRO A 109 23.07 3.70 0.51
N PRO A 110 23.76 4.86 0.45
CA PRO A 110 23.30 6.01 -0.33
C PRO A 110 22.97 5.69 -1.80
N GLU A 111 23.81 4.87 -2.44
CA GLU A 111 23.64 4.42 -3.82
C GLU A 111 22.37 3.59 -4.04
N LEU A 112 21.98 2.77 -3.08
CA LEU A 112 20.73 1.99 -3.13
C LEU A 112 19.52 2.84 -2.72
N ALA A 113 19.72 3.82 -1.84
CA ALA A 113 18.68 4.74 -1.43
C ALA A 113 18.12 5.53 -2.62
N GLU A 114 19.00 6.00 -3.53
CA GLU A 114 18.59 6.71 -4.75
C GLU A 114 17.74 5.83 -5.68
N GLU A 115 18.00 4.52 -5.72
CA GLU A 115 17.23 3.59 -6.54
C GLU A 115 15.89 3.17 -5.91
N VAL A 116 15.86 2.98 -4.58
CA VAL A 116 14.68 2.46 -3.87
C VAL A 116 13.67 3.55 -3.53
N ASN A 117 14.13 4.74 -3.13
CA ASN A 117 13.26 5.84 -2.70
C ASN A 117 12.16 6.21 -3.72
N PRO A 118 12.42 6.26 -5.05
CA PRO A 118 11.37 6.53 -6.04
C PRO A 118 10.24 5.48 -6.05
N PHE A 119 10.50 4.25 -5.64
CA PHE A 119 9.47 3.20 -5.52
C PHE A 119 8.62 3.42 -4.26
N ILE A 120 9.24 3.75 -3.11
CA ILE A 120 8.52 4.01 -1.87
C ILE A 120 7.61 5.24 -2.02
N THR A 121 8.11 6.31 -2.61
CA THR A 121 7.35 7.56 -2.83
C THR A 121 6.40 7.49 -4.03
N GLY A 122 6.57 6.51 -4.90
CA GLY A 122 5.85 6.44 -6.18
C GLY A 122 6.20 7.59 -7.13
N SER A 123 7.31 8.30 -6.91
CA SER A 123 7.70 9.45 -7.74
C SER A 123 8.10 9.07 -9.15
N LEU A 124 8.57 7.83 -9.36
CA LEU A 124 8.88 7.29 -10.69
C LEU A 124 7.64 6.98 -11.55
N LEU A 125 6.45 6.92 -10.96
CA LEU A 125 5.22 6.54 -11.65
C LEU A 125 4.60 7.74 -12.36
N THR A 126 4.10 7.51 -13.57
CA THR A 126 3.27 8.47 -14.30
C THR A 126 1.90 8.63 -13.60
N ALA A 127 1.14 9.65 -13.99
CA ALA A 127 -0.20 9.86 -13.45
C ALA A 127 -1.13 8.65 -13.72
N GLU A 128 -1.03 8.04 -14.91
CA GLU A 128 -1.78 6.83 -15.25
C GLU A 128 -1.34 5.63 -14.41
N GLU A 129 -0.03 5.42 -14.25
CA GLU A 129 0.50 4.34 -13.43
C GLU A 129 0.07 4.48 -11.96
N LYS A 130 0.04 5.71 -11.41
CA LYS A 130 -0.50 5.99 -10.07
C LYS A 130 -1.99 5.67 -9.97
N ARG A 131 -2.78 5.96 -11.02
CA ARG A 131 -4.21 5.59 -11.06
C ARG A 131 -4.41 4.08 -11.07
N LEU A 132 -3.61 3.35 -11.86
CA LEU A 132 -3.66 1.88 -11.91
C LEU A 132 -3.26 1.26 -10.57
N LEU A 133 -2.20 1.76 -9.94
CA LEU A 133 -1.80 1.33 -8.60
C LEU A 133 -2.91 1.57 -7.58
N LYS A 134 -3.52 2.77 -7.59
CA LYS A 134 -4.61 3.09 -6.65
C LYS A 134 -5.87 2.25 -6.92
N ALA A 135 -6.14 1.89 -8.18
CA ALA A 135 -7.22 0.96 -8.52
C ALA A 135 -6.94 -0.45 -7.98
N ALA A 136 -5.70 -0.93 -8.07
CA ALA A 136 -5.28 -2.22 -7.53
C ALA A 136 -5.42 -2.27 -6.00
N ASP A 137 -4.97 -1.23 -5.30
CA ASP A 137 -5.10 -1.08 -3.84
C ASP A 137 -6.59 -1.16 -3.40
N ARG A 138 -7.48 -0.41 -4.08
CA ARG A 138 -8.91 -0.45 -3.81
C ARG A 138 -9.55 -1.81 -4.13
N LEU A 139 -9.08 -2.46 -5.18
CA LEU A 139 -9.58 -3.78 -5.56
C LEU A 139 -9.15 -4.85 -4.54
N SER A 140 -7.91 -4.80 -4.05
CA SER A 140 -7.44 -5.64 -2.95
C SER A 140 -8.31 -5.47 -1.70
N ALA A 141 -8.59 -4.21 -1.30
CA ALA A 141 -9.48 -3.91 -0.20
C ALA A 141 -10.91 -4.42 -0.42
N LEU A 142 -11.44 -4.33 -1.65
CA LEU A 142 -12.76 -4.86 -1.99
C LEU A 142 -12.81 -6.39 -1.88
N VAL A 143 -11.79 -7.09 -2.39
CA VAL A 143 -11.69 -8.56 -2.27
C VAL A 143 -11.70 -8.96 -0.79
N LYS A 144 -10.93 -8.26 0.04
CA LYS A 144 -10.92 -8.48 1.49
C LYS A 144 -12.28 -8.26 2.14
N CYS A 145 -13.01 -7.21 1.77
CA CYS A 145 -14.38 -6.98 2.24
C CYS A 145 -15.31 -8.12 1.84
N MET A 146 -15.20 -8.64 0.63
CA MET A 146 -16.01 -9.76 0.14
C MET A 146 -15.71 -11.05 0.90
N GLU A 147 -14.45 -11.34 1.20
CA GLU A 147 -14.05 -12.49 2.02
C GLU A 147 -14.64 -12.40 3.43
N ALA A 148 -14.55 -11.23 4.06
CA ALA A 148 -15.10 -11.01 5.39
C ALA A 148 -16.63 -11.19 5.43
N VAL A 149 -17.35 -10.77 4.39
CA VAL A 149 -18.82 -10.87 4.28
C VAL A 149 -19.28 -12.28 3.91
N SER A 150 -18.53 -13.03 3.10
CA SER A 150 -18.91 -14.38 2.67
C SER A 150 -19.04 -15.36 3.84
N TYR A 151 -18.35 -15.09 4.95
CA TYR A 151 -18.42 -15.90 6.17
C TYR A 151 -19.48 -15.42 7.18
N THR A 152 -20.07 -14.24 6.96
CA THR A 152 -21.06 -13.63 7.87
C THR A 152 -22.42 -13.50 7.23
N HIS A 153 -23.05 -14.61 6.86
CA HIS A 153 -24.41 -14.64 6.27
C HIS A 153 -25.52 -14.08 7.16
N LEU A 154 -25.23 -13.40 8.26
CA LEU A 154 -26.24 -13.00 9.26
C LEU A 154 -26.15 -11.57 9.80
N THR A 155 -25.30 -10.69 9.32
CA THR A 155 -25.29 -9.31 9.84
C THR A 155 -25.15 -8.27 8.73
N LEU A 156 -26.23 -7.47 8.61
CA LEU A 156 -26.37 -6.12 8.03
C LEU A 156 -25.32 -5.63 7.01
N PRO A 157 -25.74 -5.01 5.91
CA PRO A 157 -24.84 -4.44 4.92
C PRO A 157 -24.05 -3.29 5.56
N THR A 158 -22.86 -3.58 6.04
CA THR A 158 -21.86 -2.53 6.29
C THR A 158 -21.50 -1.93 4.93
N LYS A 159 -21.90 -0.68 4.71
CA LYS A 159 -21.44 0.08 3.56
C LYS A 159 -19.92 0.10 3.58
N CYS A 160 -19.28 -0.70 2.74
CA CYS A 160 -17.91 -0.45 2.35
C CYS A 160 -17.92 0.86 1.54
N SER A 161 -17.67 1.97 2.22
CA SER A 161 -17.37 3.24 1.55
C SER A 161 -15.95 3.14 1.05
N VAL A 162 -15.80 2.82 -0.22
CA VAL A 162 -14.54 2.84 -0.95
C VAL A 162 -14.27 4.25 -1.45
#